data_766086f1beb42489fe9ea8304954676c
#
_entry.id   766086f1beb42489fe9ea8304954676c
#
_cell.length_a   1.000
_cell.length_b   1.000
_cell.length_c   1.000
_cell.angle_alpha   90.00
_cell.angle_beta   90.00
_cell.angle_gamma   90.00
#
_symmetry.space_group_name_H-M   'P 1'
#
loop_
_entity.id
_entity.type
_entity.pdbx_description
1 polymer ?
#
loop_
_entity_poly.entity_id
_entity_poly.type
_entity_poly.pdbx_seq_one_letter_code
_entity_poly.pdbx_strand_id
1 'polypeptide(L)'
;FACLHGDRLARLVVVDIAPRDYPPEHHLPTFDGLLALNLQTLSSHKDADMKLSEAFPNWAFRKFLLTNLAKESGIFRWKPNLCPLRSSLLDLSRNPLTSQESYGGVVTFVNGGKSSYVRLEDEDAIIRHFPKARIVVLSDAGHFVHAEDKAGFLSALRGT
;
A
#
# COMPACT_ATOMS: atom_id res chain seq x y z
N PHE A 1 -12.90 7.51 4.57
CA PHE A 1 -13.02 8.05 5.94
C PHE A 1 -13.01 9.57 5.94
N ALA A 2 -12.01 10.25 5.35
CA ALA A 2 -11.86 11.71 5.40
C ALA A 2 -13.07 12.46 4.86
N CYS A 3 -13.63 12.03 3.73
CA CYS A 3 -14.82 12.67 3.14
C CYS A 3 -16.09 12.51 3.98
N LEU A 4 -16.17 11.45 4.79
CA LEU A 4 -17.33 11.17 5.63
C LEU A 4 -17.20 11.69 7.08
N HIS A 5 -15.98 11.81 7.58
CA HIS A 5 -15.66 12.11 8.98
C HIS A 5 -14.52 13.12 9.11
N GLY A 6 -14.49 14.11 8.22
CA GLY A 6 -13.41 15.10 8.15
C GLY A 6 -13.23 15.93 9.41
N ASP A 7 -14.31 16.14 10.17
CA ASP A 7 -14.31 16.81 11.47
C ASP A 7 -13.48 16.08 12.54
N ARG A 8 -13.22 14.79 12.35
CA ARG A 8 -12.41 13.96 13.24
C ARG A 8 -10.91 13.93 12.88
N LEU A 9 -10.51 14.63 11.81
CA LEU A 9 -9.14 14.66 11.32
C LEU A 9 -8.50 16.03 11.52
N ALA A 10 -7.35 16.05 12.17
CA ALA A 10 -6.50 17.23 12.20
C ALA A 10 -5.77 17.43 10.85
N ARG A 11 -5.35 16.33 10.23
CA ARG A 11 -4.71 16.30 8.91
C ARG A 11 -4.79 14.89 8.31
N LEU A 12 -4.59 14.79 7.00
CA LEU A 12 -4.48 13.53 6.25
C LEU A 12 -3.15 13.49 5.51
N VAL A 13 -2.49 12.35 5.56
CA VAL A 13 -1.33 12.05 4.69
C VAL A 13 -1.69 10.84 3.85
N VAL A 14 -1.57 10.98 2.54
CA VAL A 14 -1.78 9.89 1.57
C VAL A 14 -0.43 9.57 0.95
N VAL A 15 -0.04 8.28 0.99
CA VAL A 15 1.28 7.84 0.59
C VAL A 15 1.18 6.97 -0.65
N ASP A 16 1.65 7.50 -1.75
CA ASP A 16 1.83 6.86 -3.05
C ASP A 16 0.61 6.06 -3.55
N ILE A 17 -0.58 6.68 -3.44
CA ILE A 17 -1.84 6.18 -3.99
C ILE A 17 -2.74 7.35 -4.41
N ALA A 18 -3.56 7.15 -5.45
CA ALA A 18 -4.50 8.14 -5.96
C ALA A 18 -5.95 7.65 -5.87
N PRO A 19 -6.97 8.54 -5.87
CA PRO A 19 -8.38 8.17 -5.88
C PRO A 19 -8.83 7.72 -7.29
N ARG A 20 -8.41 6.53 -7.70
CA ARG A 20 -8.75 5.87 -8.97
C ARG A 20 -8.86 4.36 -8.80
N ASP A 21 -9.39 3.68 -9.79
CA ASP A 21 -9.34 2.22 -9.86
C ASP A 21 -7.91 1.73 -10.15
N TYR A 22 -7.53 0.64 -9.51
CA TYR A 22 -6.27 -0.06 -9.74
C TYR A 22 -6.53 -1.44 -10.35
N PRO A 23 -5.71 -1.91 -11.30
CA PRO A 23 -5.85 -3.25 -11.85
C PRO A 23 -5.62 -4.32 -10.76
N PRO A 24 -6.63 -5.12 -10.38
CA PRO A 24 -6.48 -6.16 -9.34
C PRO A 24 -5.46 -7.23 -9.75
N GLU A 25 -5.26 -7.42 -11.06
CA GLU A 25 -4.33 -8.40 -11.64
C GLU A 25 -2.89 -8.21 -11.16
N HIS A 26 -2.50 -7.00 -10.80
CA HIS A 26 -1.16 -6.72 -10.27
C HIS A 26 -0.91 -7.38 -8.91
N HIS A 27 -1.96 -7.63 -8.13
CA HIS A 27 -1.86 -8.20 -6.78
C HIS A 27 -2.14 -9.70 -6.75
N LEU A 28 -2.84 -10.25 -7.74
CA LEU A 28 -3.19 -11.67 -7.78
C LEU A 28 -1.98 -12.61 -7.63
N PRO A 29 -0.85 -12.42 -8.36
CA PRO A 29 0.31 -13.28 -8.21
C PRO A 29 0.90 -13.27 -6.79
N THR A 30 0.79 -12.12 -6.08
CA THR A 30 1.25 -12.03 -4.70
C THR A 30 0.39 -12.89 -3.78
N PHE A 31 -0.93 -12.78 -3.87
CA PHE A 31 -1.82 -13.62 -3.07
C PHE A 31 -1.68 -15.09 -3.41
N ASP A 32 -1.58 -15.46 -4.69
CA ASP A 32 -1.43 -16.84 -5.13
C ASP A 32 -0.13 -17.44 -4.62
N GLY A 33 0.99 -16.72 -4.71
CA GLY A 33 2.26 -17.19 -4.18
C GLY A 33 2.27 -17.36 -2.66
N LEU A 34 1.62 -16.45 -1.91
CA LEU A 34 1.51 -16.58 -0.44
C LEU A 34 0.60 -17.73 -0.04
N LEU A 35 -0.52 -17.94 -0.74
CA LEU A 35 -1.47 -19.03 -0.47
C LEU A 35 -0.93 -20.40 -0.87
N ALA A 36 -0.03 -20.48 -1.86
CA ALA A 36 0.64 -21.72 -2.24
C ALA A 36 1.65 -22.21 -1.20
N LEU A 37 2.12 -21.33 -0.28
CA LEU A 37 3.06 -21.73 0.76
C LEU A 37 2.40 -22.66 1.79
N ASN A 38 2.86 -23.92 1.86
CA ASN A 38 2.39 -24.84 2.87
C ASN A 38 2.97 -24.52 4.25
N LEU A 39 2.17 -23.86 5.07
CA LEU A 39 2.57 -23.38 6.40
C LEU A 39 2.86 -24.53 7.38
N GLN A 40 2.26 -25.72 7.19
CA GLN A 40 2.44 -26.89 8.08
C GLN A 40 3.83 -27.50 7.93
N THR A 41 4.48 -27.31 6.77
CA THR A 41 5.82 -27.84 6.50
C THR A 41 6.96 -26.87 6.84
N LEU A 42 6.63 -25.69 7.40
CA LEU A 42 7.63 -24.70 7.73
C LEU A 42 8.36 -25.03 9.04
N SER A 43 9.68 -25.01 8.98
CA SER A 43 10.55 -25.14 10.15
C SER A 43 10.88 -23.78 10.78
N SER A 44 11.04 -22.74 9.96
CA SER A 44 11.47 -21.40 10.40
C SER A 44 11.03 -20.31 9.42
N HIS A 45 11.14 -19.03 9.82
CA HIS A 45 10.99 -17.89 8.91
C HIS A 45 12.03 -17.92 7.76
N LYS A 46 13.23 -18.42 8.02
CA LYS A 46 14.26 -18.59 6.98
C LYS A 46 13.84 -19.64 5.94
N ASP A 47 13.19 -20.72 6.39
CA ASP A 47 12.64 -21.74 5.49
C ASP A 47 11.51 -21.17 4.62
N ALA A 48 10.62 -20.36 5.21
CA ALA A 48 9.60 -19.64 4.46
C ALA A 48 10.20 -18.68 3.41
N ASP A 49 11.26 -17.94 3.78
CA ASP A 49 11.99 -17.04 2.87
C ASP A 49 12.58 -17.80 1.67
N MET A 50 13.19 -18.97 1.92
CA MET A 50 13.73 -19.82 0.85
C MET A 50 12.63 -20.35 -0.07
N LYS A 51 11.53 -20.86 0.49
CA LYS A 51 10.42 -21.42 -0.29
C LYS A 51 9.69 -20.38 -1.14
N LEU A 52 9.67 -19.12 -0.69
CA LEU A 52 9.06 -18.01 -1.43
C LEU A 52 10.01 -17.34 -2.43
N SER A 53 11.29 -17.73 -2.49
CA SER A 53 12.31 -17.02 -3.28
C SER A 53 12.08 -17.12 -4.80
N GLU A 54 11.47 -18.20 -5.27
CA GLU A 54 11.12 -18.38 -6.68
C GLU A 54 9.93 -17.48 -7.07
N ALA A 55 8.86 -17.49 -6.27
CA ALA A 55 7.68 -16.66 -6.51
C ALA A 55 7.97 -15.16 -6.33
N PHE A 56 8.84 -14.80 -5.40
CA PHE A 56 9.21 -13.43 -5.08
C PHE A 56 10.73 -13.25 -5.08
N PRO A 57 11.35 -13.09 -6.25
CA PRO A 57 12.82 -12.96 -6.37
C PRO A 57 13.37 -11.71 -5.66
N ASN A 58 12.61 -10.60 -5.64
CA ASN A 58 13.01 -9.39 -4.95
C ASN A 58 13.04 -9.62 -3.43
N TRP A 59 14.26 -9.62 -2.87
CA TRP A 59 14.49 -9.91 -1.45
C TRP A 59 13.78 -8.92 -0.52
N ALA A 60 13.81 -7.62 -0.82
CA ALA A 60 13.21 -6.60 0.04
C ALA A 60 11.68 -6.75 0.09
N PHE A 61 11.05 -6.97 -1.08
CA PHE A 61 9.62 -7.23 -1.16
C PHE A 61 9.23 -8.52 -0.43
N ARG A 62 9.98 -9.60 -0.62
CA ARG A 62 9.76 -10.87 0.09
C ARG A 62 9.87 -10.70 1.61
N LYS A 63 10.87 -9.96 2.10
CA LYS A 63 10.98 -9.63 3.53
C LYS A 63 9.80 -8.85 4.05
N PHE A 64 9.32 -7.87 3.28
CA PHE A 64 8.09 -7.13 3.62
C PHE A 64 6.90 -8.07 3.74
N LEU A 65 6.66 -8.97 2.79
CA LEU A 65 5.58 -9.96 2.85
C LEU A 65 5.68 -10.84 4.10
N LEU A 66 6.89 -11.31 4.44
CA LEU A 66 7.16 -12.17 5.59
C LEU A 66 6.95 -11.48 6.94
N THR A 67 6.85 -10.16 7.02
CA THR A 67 6.43 -9.46 8.25
C THR A 67 5.02 -9.84 8.69
N ASN A 68 4.21 -10.35 7.75
CA ASN A 68 2.86 -10.83 7.97
C ASN A 68 2.79 -12.32 8.32
N LEU A 69 3.91 -13.03 8.36
CA LEU A 69 3.98 -14.42 8.82
C LEU A 69 4.23 -14.45 10.33
N ALA A 70 3.33 -15.03 11.09
CA ALA A 70 3.48 -15.23 12.54
C ALA A 70 3.73 -16.70 12.86
N LYS A 71 4.43 -16.96 13.99
CA LYS A 71 4.53 -18.29 14.58
C LYS A 71 3.98 -18.23 16.00
N GLU A 72 2.87 -18.92 16.22
CA GLU A 72 2.19 -18.97 17.52
C GLU A 72 2.04 -20.43 17.96
N SER A 73 2.47 -20.74 19.16
CA SER A 73 2.44 -22.12 19.71
C SER A 73 3.08 -23.15 18.75
N GLY A 74 4.14 -22.75 18.05
CA GLY A 74 4.85 -23.62 17.10
C GLY A 74 4.25 -23.69 15.69
N ILE A 75 3.07 -23.14 15.48
CA ILE A 75 2.33 -23.18 14.20
C ILE A 75 2.51 -21.86 13.46
N PHE A 76 2.86 -21.92 12.16
CA PHE A 76 2.91 -20.75 11.29
C PHE A 76 1.52 -20.40 10.77
N ARG A 77 1.23 -19.09 10.73
CA ARG A 77 0.01 -18.56 10.12
C ARG A 77 0.25 -17.18 9.51
N TRP A 78 -0.51 -16.85 8.50
CA TRP A 78 -0.59 -15.47 8.02
C TRP A 78 -1.42 -14.64 9.00
N LYS A 79 -0.93 -13.45 9.37
CA LYS A 79 -1.70 -12.49 10.19
C LYS A 79 -2.97 -12.03 9.49
N PRO A 80 -2.93 -11.61 8.21
CA PRO A 80 -4.14 -11.29 7.45
C PRO A 80 -4.81 -12.56 6.96
N ASN A 81 -6.13 -12.51 6.81
CA ASN A 81 -6.90 -13.57 6.16
C ASN A 81 -6.79 -13.45 4.64
N LEU A 82 -5.83 -14.14 4.04
CA LEU A 82 -5.48 -14.00 2.63
C LEU A 82 -6.61 -14.44 1.68
N CYS A 83 -7.39 -15.48 2.03
CA CYS A 83 -8.44 -15.99 1.14
C CYS A 83 -9.55 -14.96 0.89
N PRO A 84 -10.21 -14.37 1.89
CA PRO A 84 -11.17 -13.29 1.67
C PRO A 84 -10.57 -12.07 0.99
N LEU A 85 -9.35 -11.66 1.36
CA LEU A 85 -8.69 -10.52 0.71
C LEU A 85 -8.49 -10.77 -0.78
N ARG A 86 -8.02 -11.96 -1.15
CA ARG A 86 -7.86 -12.36 -2.55
C ARG A 86 -9.19 -12.36 -3.31
N SER A 87 -10.24 -12.93 -2.73
CA SER A 87 -11.56 -12.99 -3.39
C SER A 87 -12.22 -11.62 -3.53
N SER A 88 -11.87 -10.66 -2.67
CA SER A 88 -12.40 -9.29 -2.70
C SER A 88 -11.49 -8.30 -3.42
N LEU A 89 -10.43 -8.75 -4.10
CA LEU A 89 -9.45 -7.85 -4.73
C LEU A 89 -10.08 -6.87 -5.71
N LEU A 90 -11.06 -7.31 -6.50
CA LEU A 90 -11.75 -6.44 -7.45
C LEU A 90 -12.41 -5.26 -6.74
N ASP A 91 -13.11 -5.51 -5.63
CA ASP A 91 -13.78 -4.45 -4.88
C ASP A 91 -12.78 -3.57 -4.11
N LEU A 92 -11.73 -4.17 -3.56
CA LEU A 92 -10.65 -3.44 -2.87
C LEU A 92 -9.82 -2.56 -3.82
N SER A 93 -9.80 -2.88 -5.10
CA SER A 93 -9.05 -2.15 -6.13
C SER A 93 -9.84 -1.01 -6.75
N ARG A 94 -11.13 -0.88 -6.46
CA ARG A 94 -11.97 0.21 -6.94
C ARG A 94 -11.75 1.49 -6.15
N ASN A 95 -11.90 2.62 -6.83
CA ASN A 95 -12.00 3.91 -6.16
C ASN A 95 -13.27 3.94 -5.28
N PRO A 96 -13.13 4.10 -3.96
CA PRO A 96 -14.28 4.15 -3.07
C PRO A 96 -14.98 5.51 -3.07
N LEU A 97 -14.43 6.52 -3.76
CA LEU A 97 -14.98 7.88 -3.77
C LEU A 97 -15.88 8.09 -5.00
N THR A 98 -17.05 8.63 -4.75
CA THR A 98 -17.92 9.16 -5.82
C THR A 98 -17.48 10.56 -6.22
N SER A 99 -17.88 11.03 -7.39
CA SER A 99 -17.48 12.36 -7.90
C SER A 99 -17.91 13.54 -7.01
N GLN A 100 -18.83 13.33 -6.07
CA GLN A 100 -19.37 14.35 -5.16
C GLN A 100 -18.65 14.39 -3.81
N GLU A 101 -17.87 13.35 -3.49
CA GLU A 101 -17.19 13.27 -2.21
C GLU A 101 -15.89 14.06 -2.24
N SER A 102 -15.73 14.97 -1.28
CA SER A 102 -14.51 15.75 -1.12
C SER A 102 -14.18 15.98 0.36
N TYR A 103 -12.91 16.25 0.62
CA TYR A 103 -12.43 16.64 1.95
C TYR A 103 -11.64 17.94 1.86
N GLY A 104 -12.19 19.00 2.45
CA GLY A 104 -11.60 20.35 2.43
C GLY A 104 -10.57 20.63 3.53
N GLY A 105 -10.14 19.63 4.30
CA GLY A 105 -9.12 19.79 5.34
C GLY A 105 -7.70 19.76 4.80
N VAL A 106 -6.71 19.73 5.72
CA VAL A 106 -5.28 19.70 5.38
C VAL A 106 -4.90 18.29 4.89
N VAL A 107 -4.40 18.19 3.66
CA VAL A 107 -3.98 16.93 3.04
C VAL A 107 -2.59 17.08 2.43
N THR A 108 -1.74 16.08 2.62
CA THR A 108 -0.47 15.95 1.89
C THR A 108 -0.43 14.59 1.19
N PHE A 109 -0.26 14.61 -0.13
CA PHE A 109 0.10 13.44 -0.92
C PHE A 109 1.63 13.38 -1.00
N VAL A 110 2.22 12.23 -0.68
CA VAL A 110 3.66 11.98 -0.80
C VAL A 110 3.88 10.83 -1.76
N ASN A 111 4.33 11.14 -2.96
CA ASN A 111 4.42 10.21 -4.08
C ASN A 111 5.89 9.89 -4.41
N GLY A 112 6.16 8.66 -4.84
CA GLY A 112 7.45 8.26 -5.38
C GLY A 112 7.57 8.65 -6.85
N GLY A 113 8.64 9.37 -7.22
CA GLY A 113 8.88 9.77 -8.61
C GLY A 113 9.19 8.61 -9.56
N LYS A 114 9.63 7.47 -9.03
CA LYS A 114 9.84 6.21 -9.76
C LYS A 114 8.68 5.22 -9.61
N SER A 115 7.62 5.62 -8.91
CA SER A 115 6.41 4.81 -8.73
C SER A 115 5.43 5.02 -9.89
N SER A 116 4.69 3.97 -10.25
CA SER A 116 3.59 4.04 -11.20
C SER A 116 2.21 4.13 -10.51
N TYR A 117 2.18 4.18 -9.18
CA TYR A 117 0.93 4.23 -8.41
C TYR A 117 0.22 5.56 -8.52
N VAL A 118 0.95 6.67 -8.52
CA VAL A 118 0.40 8.00 -8.77
C VAL A 118 1.04 8.55 -10.03
N ARG A 119 0.20 8.96 -10.99
CA ARG A 119 0.62 9.49 -12.27
C ARG A 119 0.27 10.97 -12.36
N LEU A 120 0.87 11.68 -13.29
CA LEU A 120 0.54 13.08 -13.54
C LEU A 120 -0.95 13.27 -13.86
N GLU A 121 -1.54 12.34 -14.60
CA GLU A 121 -2.97 12.34 -14.97
C GLU A 121 -3.92 12.17 -13.75
N ASP A 122 -3.43 11.72 -12.62
CA ASP A 122 -4.22 11.54 -11.39
C ASP A 122 -4.37 12.85 -10.59
N GLU A 123 -3.60 13.90 -10.90
CA GLU A 123 -3.62 15.18 -10.15
C GLU A 123 -5.00 15.82 -10.16
N ASP A 124 -5.69 15.83 -11.30
CA ASP A 124 -7.05 16.37 -11.38
C ASP A 124 -8.05 15.64 -10.48
N ALA A 125 -7.92 14.31 -10.38
CA ALA A 125 -8.74 13.51 -9.49
C ALA A 125 -8.40 13.79 -8.02
N ILE A 126 -7.11 13.92 -7.70
CA ILE A 126 -6.65 14.28 -6.35
C ILE A 126 -7.22 15.64 -5.95
N ILE A 127 -7.08 16.68 -6.78
CA ILE A 127 -7.55 18.04 -6.45
C ILE A 127 -9.08 18.10 -6.37
N ARG A 128 -9.80 17.33 -7.20
CA ARG A 128 -11.27 17.24 -7.13
C ARG A 128 -11.75 16.76 -5.77
N HIS A 129 -11.13 15.70 -5.25
CA HIS A 129 -11.52 15.12 -3.96
C HIS A 129 -10.87 15.81 -2.76
N PHE A 130 -9.71 16.43 -2.96
CA PHE A 130 -8.90 17.07 -1.93
C PHE A 130 -8.42 18.45 -2.42
N PRO A 131 -9.31 19.47 -2.45
CA PRO A 131 -9.02 20.77 -3.08
C PRO A 131 -7.89 21.56 -2.41
N LYS A 132 -7.49 21.20 -1.20
CA LYS A 132 -6.35 21.77 -0.48
C LYS A 132 -5.16 20.83 -0.39
N ALA A 133 -5.10 19.82 -1.25
CA ALA A 133 -3.99 18.88 -1.25
C ALA A 133 -2.68 19.55 -1.65
N ARG A 134 -1.64 19.28 -0.87
CA ARG A 134 -0.25 19.52 -1.24
C ARG A 134 0.33 18.21 -1.77
N ILE A 135 0.83 18.22 -2.99
CA ILE A 135 1.47 17.05 -3.61
C ILE A 135 2.98 17.23 -3.51
N VAL A 136 3.66 16.25 -2.91
CA VAL A 136 5.12 16.18 -2.78
C VAL A 136 5.60 14.95 -3.51
N VAL A 137 6.46 15.14 -4.50
CA VAL A 137 7.07 14.04 -5.25
C VAL A 137 8.51 13.86 -4.79
N LEU A 138 8.83 12.64 -4.32
CA LEU A 138 10.19 12.22 -3.98
C LEU A 138 10.82 11.57 -5.21
N SER A 139 11.59 12.33 -5.96
CA SER A 139 12.05 11.99 -7.33
C SER A 139 12.79 10.66 -7.44
N ASP A 140 13.54 10.27 -6.41
CA ASP A 140 14.35 9.06 -6.40
C ASP A 140 13.70 7.85 -5.74
N ALA A 141 12.55 8.04 -5.08
CA ALA A 141 11.82 6.98 -4.42
C ALA A 141 10.84 6.26 -5.37
N GLY A 142 10.68 4.96 -5.19
CA GLY A 142 9.59 4.16 -5.74
C GLY A 142 8.38 4.13 -4.81
N HIS A 143 7.64 3.01 -4.82
CA HIS A 143 6.40 2.87 -4.03
C HIS A 143 6.62 2.92 -2.51
N PHE A 144 7.75 2.43 -2.02
CA PHE A 144 8.08 2.44 -0.59
C PHE A 144 8.79 3.73 -0.18
N VAL A 145 8.18 4.89 -0.46
CA VAL A 145 8.75 6.23 -0.26
C VAL A 145 9.34 6.45 1.13
N HIS A 146 8.70 5.92 2.18
CA HIS A 146 9.14 6.03 3.57
C HIS A 146 10.43 5.25 3.88
N ALA A 147 10.76 4.25 3.06
CA ALA A 147 11.97 3.44 3.20
C ALA A 147 13.05 3.88 2.22
N GLU A 148 12.66 4.27 1.00
CA GLU A 148 13.56 4.60 -0.10
C GLU A 148 14.09 6.04 -0.03
N ASP A 149 13.28 7.00 0.48
CA ASP A 149 13.72 8.36 0.84
C ASP A 149 13.12 8.77 2.19
N LYS A 150 13.70 8.23 3.25
CA LYS A 150 13.26 8.52 4.62
C LYS A 150 13.37 10.00 4.99
N ALA A 151 14.41 10.69 4.52
CA ALA A 151 14.65 12.10 4.84
C ALA A 151 13.61 13.00 4.17
N GLY A 152 13.39 12.81 2.87
CA GLY A 152 12.35 13.51 2.11
C GLY A 152 10.96 13.22 2.64
N PHE A 153 10.67 11.96 2.97
CA PHE A 153 9.39 11.57 3.56
C PHE A 153 9.12 12.29 4.88
N LEU A 154 10.07 12.29 5.82
CA LEU A 154 9.93 12.99 7.09
C LEU A 154 9.82 14.52 6.92
N SER A 155 10.53 15.09 5.95
CA SER A 155 10.40 16.52 5.59
C SER A 155 9.01 16.85 5.07
N ALA A 156 8.46 15.99 4.18
CA ALA A 156 7.10 16.13 3.67
C ALA A 156 6.05 16.13 4.78
N LEU A 157 6.22 15.27 5.80
CA LEU A 157 5.31 15.21 6.96
C LEU A 157 5.39 16.43 7.88
N ARG A 158 6.56 17.05 8.02
CA ARG A 158 6.77 18.23 8.90
C ARG A 158 6.25 19.51 8.29
N GLY A 159 6.19 19.61 6.99
CA GLY A 159 5.69 20.78 6.26
C GLY A 159 4.16 20.80 6.11
N THR A 160 3.44 19.97 6.87
CA THR A 160 1.97 19.90 6.88
C THR A 160 1.38 20.59 8.10
#